data_e7f52769af9abf5533e119781b2a2742
#
_entry.id   e7f52769af9abf5533e119781b2a2742
#
_cell.length_a   1.000
_cell.length_b   1.000
_cell.length_c   1.000
_cell.angle_alpha   90.00
_cell.angle_beta   90.00
_cell.angle_gamma   90.00
#
_symmetry.space_group_name_H-M   'P 1'
#
loop_
_entity.id
_entity.type
_entity.pdbx_description
1 polymer ?
#
loop_
_entity_poly.entity_id
_entity_poly.type
_entity_poly.pdbx_seq_one_letter_code
_entity_poly.pdbx_strand_id
1 'polypeptide(L)'
;SRAGTSGHWFVGDGMVHGLVLGNGAAQSYRNRWVRTEPYVAGLGFGKGAPGGGNSQSNVSVFWHGGKLLSSGEVGFPYELNIADLSTVGAWDYAGALTGSFTAHPKTDPATGRMHAFGYGFTAPFLEYYIIEPDGTMSHRETIATPRSTMIHDFQITETDAIFWDLPVVFDLDLAIQYINDP
;
A
#
# COMPACT_ATOMS: atom_id res chain seq x y z
N SER A 1 -2.77 0.34 -16.54
CA SER A 1 -1.62 1.16 -16.96
C SER A 1 -1.98 1.94 -18.22
N ARG A 2 -1.45 3.13 -18.36
CA ARG A 2 -1.46 3.81 -19.65
C ARG A 2 -0.66 2.95 -20.61
N ALA A 3 -1.14 2.71 -21.82
CA ALA A 3 -0.44 1.92 -22.81
C ALA A 3 1.01 2.43 -22.97
N GLY A 4 1.99 1.57 -22.73
CA GLY A 4 3.41 1.87 -22.86
C GLY A 4 4.13 2.40 -21.60
N THR A 5 3.48 2.50 -20.44
CA THR A 5 4.11 3.04 -19.22
C THR A 5 4.56 1.98 -18.22
N SER A 6 4.17 0.72 -18.39
CA SER A 6 4.57 -0.37 -17.51
C SER A 6 5.19 -1.50 -18.31
N GLY A 7 6.45 -1.81 -18.05
CA GLY A 7 7.16 -2.98 -18.59
C GLY A 7 6.87 -4.27 -17.82
N HIS A 8 6.12 -4.20 -16.73
CA HIS A 8 5.87 -5.34 -15.85
C HIS A 8 4.44 -5.31 -15.29
N TRP A 9 3.85 -6.50 -15.05
CA TRP A 9 2.47 -6.64 -14.60
C TRP A 9 2.19 -5.98 -13.25
N PHE A 10 3.12 -6.06 -12.32
CA PHE A 10 2.93 -5.60 -10.94
C PHE A 10 3.18 -4.10 -10.75
N VAL A 11 3.68 -3.41 -11.76
CA VAL A 11 4.07 -2.00 -11.63
C VAL A 11 3.15 -1.05 -12.41
N GLY A 12 1.94 -1.49 -12.72
CA GLY A 12 0.91 -0.64 -13.34
C GLY A 12 0.24 0.30 -12.34
N ASP A 13 -0.35 1.38 -12.85
CA ASP A 13 -1.16 2.31 -12.05
C ASP A 13 -2.43 1.63 -11.51
N GLY A 14 -2.84 2.00 -10.29
CA GLY A 14 -4.04 1.49 -9.66
C GLY A 14 -5.33 1.99 -10.33
N MET A 15 -6.27 1.08 -10.54
CA MET A 15 -7.64 1.40 -10.94
C MET A 15 -8.62 0.70 -10.01
N VAL A 16 -9.50 1.46 -9.41
CA VAL A 16 -10.54 0.93 -8.52
C VAL A 16 -11.86 0.78 -9.25
N HIS A 17 -12.61 -0.23 -8.85
CA HIS A 17 -13.92 -0.57 -9.41
C HIS A 17 -14.95 -0.64 -8.30
N GLY A 18 -16.12 -0.06 -8.52
CA GLY A 18 -17.24 -0.10 -7.60
C GLY A 18 -18.51 -0.57 -8.28
N LEU A 19 -19.25 -1.42 -7.59
CA LEU A 19 -20.57 -1.90 -7.97
C LEU A 19 -21.57 -1.53 -6.89
N VAL A 20 -22.67 -0.92 -7.27
CA VAL A 20 -23.83 -0.76 -6.39
C VAL A 20 -24.78 -1.93 -6.65
N LEU A 21 -25.05 -2.69 -5.61
CA LEU A 21 -25.98 -3.82 -5.65
C LEU A 21 -27.29 -3.44 -4.97
N GLY A 22 -28.40 -3.80 -5.58
CA GLY A 22 -29.73 -3.60 -5.01
C GLY A 22 -30.74 -4.53 -5.67
N ASN A 23 -31.72 -5.01 -4.91
CA ASN A 23 -32.79 -5.89 -5.41
C ASN A 23 -32.25 -7.12 -6.17
N GLY A 24 -31.14 -7.69 -5.71
CA GLY A 24 -30.52 -8.87 -6.32
C GLY A 24 -29.80 -8.64 -7.65
N ALA A 25 -29.58 -7.39 -8.07
CA ALA A 25 -28.92 -7.05 -9.32
C ALA A 25 -27.91 -5.90 -9.16
N ALA A 26 -26.98 -5.78 -10.11
CA ALA A 26 -26.11 -4.63 -10.20
C ALA A 26 -26.91 -3.43 -10.73
N GLN A 27 -26.91 -2.34 -9.92
CA GLN A 27 -27.63 -1.09 -10.23
C GLN A 27 -26.73 -0.11 -11.00
N SER A 28 -25.46 -0.05 -10.62
CA SER A 28 -24.48 0.78 -11.31
C SER A 28 -23.07 0.22 -11.17
N TYR A 29 -22.23 0.57 -12.12
CA TYR A 29 -20.81 0.29 -12.12
C TYR A 29 -20.03 1.57 -12.35
N ARG A 30 -18.92 1.72 -11.66
CA ARG A 30 -17.99 2.84 -11.80
C ARG A 30 -16.57 2.35 -11.69
N ASN A 31 -15.66 2.95 -12.43
CA ASN A 31 -14.23 2.79 -12.22
C ASN A 31 -13.51 4.14 -12.22
N ARG A 32 -12.36 4.19 -11.57
CA ARG A 32 -11.47 5.36 -11.52
C ARG A 32 -10.03 4.91 -11.40
N TRP A 33 -9.15 5.63 -12.09
CA TRP A 33 -7.73 5.59 -11.77
C TRP A 33 -7.50 6.19 -10.39
N VAL A 34 -6.68 5.52 -9.56
CA VAL A 34 -6.14 6.15 -8.36
C VAL A 34 -5.09 7.15 -8.81
N ARG A 35 -5.37 8.43 -8.56
CA ARG A 35 -4.51 9.54 -9.02
C ARG A 35 -3.37 9.76 -8.03
N THR A 36 -2.48 8.77 -7.94
CA THR A 36 -1.25 8.87 -7.15
C THR A 36 -0.33 9.96 -7.71
N GLU A 37 0.64 10.41 -6.92
CA GLU A 37 1.63 11.38 -7.39
C GLU A 37 2.37 10.89 -8.64
N PRO A 38 2.89 9.65 -8.70
CA PRO A 38 3.49 9.12 -9.92
C PRO A 38 2.53 9.09 -11.11
N TYR A 39 1.27 8.72 -10.87
CA TYR A 39 0.24 8.74 -11.94
C TYR A 39 0.04 10.13 -12.51
N VAL A 40 -0.13 11.14 -11.66
CA VAL A 40 -0.37 12.53 -12.08
C VAL A 40 0.85 13.09 -12.81
N ALA A 41 2.05 12.78 -12.33
CA ALA A 41 3.32 13.21 -12.95
C ALA A 41 3.67 12.42 -14.22
N GLY A 42 2.94 11.34 -14.54
CA GLY A 42 3.24 10.46 -15.68
C GLY A 42 4.51 9.62 -15.49
N LEU A 43 4.90 9.39 -14.24
CA LEU A 43 6.08 8.63 -13.87
C LEU A 43 5.76 7.13 -13.73
N GLY A 44 6.74 6.28 -14.07
CA GLY A 44 6.66 4.85 -13.81
C GLY A 44 7.00 4.49 -12.38
N PHE A 45 6.91 3.19 -12.06
CA PHE A 45 7.29 2.63 -10.76
C PHE A 45 8.74 3.01 -10.39
N GLY A 46 8.95 3.34 -9.12
CA GLY A 46 10.27 3.71 -8.61
C GLY A 46 10.76 5.10 -8.98
N LYS A 47 10.02 5.85 -9.81
CA LYS A 47 10.40 7.19 -10.29
C LYS A 47 9.66 8.33 -9.55
N GLY A 48 8.86 8.02 -8.55
CA GLY A 48 8.23 9.00 -7.67
C GLY A 48 9.18 9.53 -6.60
N ALA A 49 8.70 10.48 -5.79
CA ALA A 49 9.45 10.97 -4.64
C ALA A 49 9.75 9.84 -3.65
N PRO A 50 10.93 9.85 -2.98
CA PRO A 50 11.25 8.88 -1.95
C PRO A 50 10.17 8.79 -0.85
N GLY A 51 10.02 7.61 -0.25
CA GLY A 51 9.05 7.39 0.81
C GLY A 51 7.61 7.27 0.29
N GLY A 52 6.69 8.01 0.91
CA GLY A 52 5.26 7.87 0.64
C GLY A 52 4.80 8.19 -0.76
N GLY A 53 5.50 9.08 -1.48
CA GLY A 53 5.15 9.49 -2.83
C GLY A 53 5.35 8.43 -3.93
N ASN A 54 5.82 7.23 -3.59
CA ASN A 54 6.16 6.20 -4.58
C ASN A 54 5.12 5.08 -4.74
N SER A 55 3.92 5.25 -4.20
CA SER A 55 2.85 4.26 -4.30
C SER A 55 2.17 4.27 -5.67
N GLN A 56 1.96 3.09 -6.24
CA GLN A 56 1.04 2.87 -7.37
C GLN A 56 -0.41 2.64 -6.91
N SER A 57 -0.62 2.31 -5.65
CA SER A 57 -1.96 2.05 -5.08
C SER A 57 -2.78 1.06 -5.93
N ASN A 58 -2.16 -0.04 -6.34
CA ASN A 58 -2.65 -0.93 -7.41
C ASN A 58 -2.97 -2.36 -6.95
N VAL A 59 -2.95 -2.64 -5.63
CA VAL A 59 -3.11 -4.01 -5.11
C VAL A 59 -4.42 -4.18 -4.36
N SER A 60 -4.71 -3.39 -3.34
CA SER A 60 -5.89 -3.62 -2.51
C SER A 60 -6.70 -2.37 -2.22
N VAL A 61 -7.96 -2.60 -1.83
CA VAL A 61 -8.89 -1.58 -1.32
C VAL A 61 -9.45 -2.10 0.00
N PHE A 62 -9.46 -1.26 1.03
CA PHE A 62 -9.96 -1.60 2.35
C PHE A 62 -10.63 -0.41 3.03
N TRP A 63 -11.51 -0.71 4.00
CA TRP A 63 -12.18 0.29 4.82
C TRP A 63 -11.62 0.23 6.23
N HIS A 64 -11.11 1.35 6.73
CA HIS A 64 -10.67 1.47 8.12
C HIS A 64 -10.66 2.94 8.58
N GLY A 65 -10.91 3.19 9.87
CA GLY A 65 -10.87 4.53 10.44
C GLY A 65 -11.81 5.53 9.75
N GLY A 66 -12.97 5.07 9.28
CA GLY A 66 -13.93 5.92 8.55
C GLY A 66 -13.50 6.30 7.13
N LYS A 67 -12.47 5.65 6.57
CA LYS A 67 -11.91 5.95 5.26
C LYS A 67 -11.90 4.74 4.33
N LEU A 68 -12.18 4.98 3.06
CA LEU A 68 -11.90 4.04 1.98
C LEU A 68 -10.46 4.29 1.50
N LEU A 69 -9.61 3.30 1.67
CA LEU A 69 -8.20 3.39 1.35
C LEU A 69 -7.83 2.38 0.25
N SER A 70 -6.93 2.77 -0.63
CA SER A 70 -6.28 1.85 -1.57
C SER A 70 -4.78 1.86 -1.35
N SER A 71 -4.13 0.71 -1.49
CA SER A 71 -2.69 0.58 -1.28
C SER A 71 -2.01 -0.22 -2.39
N GLY A 72 -0.73 -0.02 -2.49
CA GLY A 72 0.20 -0.85 -3.25
C GLY A 72 1.21 -1.50 -2.30
N GLU A 73 2.23 -2.10 -2.87
CA GLU A 73 3.30 -2.79 -2.14
C GLU A 73 4.21 -1.83 -1.38
N VAL A 74 4.37 -0.61 -1.88
CA VAL A 74 5.25 0.43 -1.33
C VAL A 74 4.57 1.78 -1.32
N GLY A 75 5.11 2.71 -0.53
CA GLY A 75 4.57 4.07 -0.40
C GLY A 75 3.34 4.14 0.50
N PHE A 76 2.68 5.29 0.52
CA PHE A 76 1.50 5.51 1.34
C PHE A 76 0.23 4.94 0.71
N PRO A 77 -0.77 4.51 1.49
CA PRO A 77 -2.11 4.30 0.98
C PRO A 77 -2.73 5.63 0.51
N TYR A 78 -3.72 5.54 -0.36
CA TYR A 78 -4.47 6.68 -0.87
C TYR A 78 -5.92 6.62 -0.41
N GLU A 79 -6.41 7.74 0.12
CA GLU A 79 -7.82 7.89 0.46
C GLU A 79 -8.64 8.12 -0.81
N LEU A 80 -9.76 7.43 -0.88
CA LEU A 80 -10.74 7.51 -1.95
C LEU A 80 -12.07 8.03 -1.41
N ASN A 81 -12.76 8.84 -2.18
CA ASN A 81 -14.13 9.25 -1.88
C ASN A 81 -15.08 8.08 -2.13
N ILE A 82 -15.80 7.63 -1.08
CA ILE A 82 -16.71 6.49 -1.18
C ILE A 82 -17.88 6.75 -2.16
N ALA A 83 -18.30 8.00 -2.34
CA ALA A 83 -19.47 8.32 -3.17
C ALA A 83 -19.17 8.17 -4.67
N ASP A 84 -17.93 8.43 -5.10
CA ASP A 84 -17.60 8.47 -6.52
C ASP A 84 -16.26 7.83 -6.91
N LEU A 85 -15.54 7.27 -5.94
CA LEU A 85 -14.21 6.65 -6.07
C LEU A 85 -13.10 7.62 -6.54
N SER A 86 -13.34 8.93 -6.47
CA SER A 86 -12.28 9.90 -6.75
C SER A 86 -11.19 9.86 -5.69
N THR A 87 -9.96 10.11 -6.10
CA THR A 87 -8.81 10.16 -5.19
C THR A 87 -8.86 11.45 -4.37
N VAL A 88 -8.82 11.33 -3.05
CA VAL A 88 -8.69 12.45 -2.11
C VAL A 88 -7.22 12.85 -1.99
N GLY A 89 -6.34 11.88 -1.71
CA GLY A 89 -4.89 12.10 -1.59
C GLY A 89 -4.18 10.97 -0.88
N ALA A 90 -2.87 11.08 -0.76
CA ALA A 90 -2.07 10.17 0.06
C ALA A 90 -2.47 10.29 1.53
N TRP A 91 -2.47 9.17 2.24
CA TRP A 91 -2.84 9.12 3.65
C TRP A 91 -1.66 8.63 4.50
N ASP A 92 -1.12 9.50 5.32
CA ASP A 92 0.07 9.27 6.15
C ASP A 92 -0.25 9.09 7.65
N TYR A 93 -1.53 8.86 7.99
CA TYR A 93 -1.98 8.75 9.39
C TYR A 93 -1.59 9.98 10.23
N ALA A 94 -1.85 11.17 9.70
CA ALA A 94 -1.51 12.47 10.32
C ALA A 94 0.00 12.62 10.61
N GLY A 95 0.85 12.13 9.71
CA GLY A 95 2.31 12.18 9.81
C GLY A 95 2.93 11.07 10.63
N ALA A 96 2.14 10.13 11.16
CA ALA A 96 2.66 8.99 11.93
C ALA A 96 3.33 7.93 11.02
N LEU A 97 2.85 7.77 9.79
CA LEU A 97 3.46 6.90 8.79
C LEU A 97 4.55 7.67 8.05
N THR A 98 5.79 7.22 8.14
CA THR A 98 6.94 7.86 7.49
C THR A 98 7.64 6.95 6.48
N GLY A 99 7.26 5.66 6.45
CA GLY A 99 7.79 4.63 5.55
C GLY A 99 6.74 4.04 4.63
N SER A 100 7.03 2.85 4.13
CA SER A 100 6.09 2.09 3.29
C SER A 100 4.90 1.58 4.09
N PHE A 101 3.82 1.26 3.39
CA PHE A 101 2.63 0.60 3.93
C PHE A 101 2.30 -0.62 3.09
N THR A 102 1.91 -1.72 3.74
CA THR A 102 1.62 -2.99 3.07
C THR A 102 0.45 -2.90 2.09
N ALA A 103 0.51 -3.74 1.07
CA ALA A 103 -0.64 -4.02 0.21
C ALA A 103 -1.74 -4.86 0.91
N HIS A 104 -1.42 -5.56 2.00
CA HIS A 104 -2.26 -6.57 2.64
C HIS A 104 -2.48 -6.34 4.15
N PRO A 105 -3.02 -5.17 4.57
CA PRO A 105 -3.32 -4.97 5.99
C PRO A 105 -4.35 -6.00 6.48
N LYS A 106 -4.28 -6.34 7.76
CA LYS A 106 -5.17 -7.31 8.40
C LYS A 106 -5.95 -6.61 9.51
N THR A 107 -7.27 -6.69 9.50
CA THR A 107 -8.08 -6.18 10.61
C THR A 107 -8.48 -7.34 11.51
N ASP A 108 -8.13 -7.22 12.79
CA ASP A 108 -8.59 -8.13 13.82
C ASP A 108 -10.09 -7.94 14.04
N PRO A 109 -10.92 -8.94 13.79
CA PRO A 109 -12.37 -8.81 13.90
C PRO A 109 -12.87 -8.65 15.34
N ALA A 110 -12.07 -9.05 16.35
CA ALA A 110 -12.44 -8.95 17.75
C ALA A 110 -12.25 -7.52 18.30
N THR A 111 -11.21 -6.84 17.87
CA THR A 111 -10.85 -5.51 18.38
C THR A 111 -11.12 -4.38 17.39
N GLY A 112 -11.23 -4.68 16.10
CA GLY A 112 -11.32 -3.70 15.02
C GLY A 112 -9.96 -3.03 14.71
N ARG A 113 -8.88 -3.41 15.38
CA ARG A 113 -7.53 -2.92 15.11
C ARG A 113 -7.04 -3.42 13.76
N MET A 114 -6.44 -2.55 13.00
CA MET A 114 -5.76 -2.92 11.77
C MET A 114 -4.27 -3.06 12.03
N HIS A 115 -3.74 -4.20 11.63
CA HIS A 115 -2.33 -4.53 11.64
C HIS A 115 -1.77 -4.33 10.24
N ALA A 116 -0.63 -3.66 10.18
CA ALA A 116 0.03 -3.35 8.93
C ALA A 116 1.55 -3.39 9.11
N PHE A 117 2.27 -3.33 8.03
CA PHE A 117 3.72 -3.23 8.06
C PHE A 117 4.21 -2.43 6.85
N GLY A 118 5.45 -2.02 6.91
CA GLY A 118 6.18 -1.48 5.76
C GLY A 118 7.54 -2.15 5.67
N TYR A 119 8.01 -2.37 4.45
CA TYR A 119 9.36 -2.82 4.23
C TYR A 119 10.07 -1.95 3.17
N GLY A 120 11.40 -2.01 3.14
CA GLY A 120 12.16 -1.13 2.28
C GLY A 120 13.56 -1.64 1.94
N PHE A 121 14.22 -0.96 1.02
CA PHE A 121 15.58 -1.29 0.54
C PHE A 121 16.68 -0.85 1.51
N THR A 122 16.38 0.10 2.39
CA THR A 122 17.32 0.64 3.39
C THR A 122 16.82 0.34 4.79
N ALA A 123 17.71 0.29 5.76
CA ALA A 123 17.33 0.12 7.16
C ALA A 123 16.54 1.34 7.70
N PRO A 124 15.52 1.13 8.57
CA PRO A 124 15.04 -0.19 9.00
C PRO A 124 14.33 -0.92 7.85
N PHE A 125 14.63 -2.20 7.69
CA PHE A 125 14.09 -2.97 6.54
C PHE A 125 12.64 -3.38 6.74
N LEU A 126 12.17 -3.48 7.99
CA LEU A 126 10.81 -3.89 8.34
C LEU A 126 10.30 -3.09 9.52
N GLU A 127 9.14 -2.49 9.38
CA GLU A 127 8.41 -1.79 10.44
C GLU A 127 6.99 -2.35 10.55
N TYR A 128 6.51 -2.50 11.76
CA TYR A 128 5.17 -3.00 12.07
C TYR A 128 4.34 -1.89 12.68
N TYR A 129 3.05 -1.85 12.32
CA TYR A 129 2.10 -0.81 12.73
C TYR A 129 0.82 -1.41 13.30
N ILE A 130 0.24 -0.76 14.31
CA ILE A 130 -1.13 -0.99 14.75
C ILE A 130 -1.90 0.31 14.61
N ILE A 131 -3.04 0.23 13.92
CA ILE A 131 -3.95 1.33 13.71
C ILE A 131 -5.27 1.02 14.43
N GLU A 132 -5.69 1.91 15.32
CA GLU A 132 -6.92 1.77 16.09
C GLU A 132 -8.17 1.91 15.19
N PRO A 133 -9.35 1.45 15.64
CA PRO A 133 -10.59 1.52 14.86
C PRO A 133 -10.97 2.93 14.40
N ASP A 134 -10.51 3.96 15.10
CA ASP A 134 -10.72 5.37 14.74
C ASP A 134 -9.74 5.89 13.68
N GLY A 135 -8.77 5.08 13.25
CA GLY A 135 -7.75 5.43 12.28
C GLY A 135 -6.47 6.01 12.87
N THR A 136 -6.35 6.09 14.20
CA THR A 136 -5.11 6.55 14.87
C THR A 136 -4.04 5.45 14.84
N MET A 137 -2.83 5.76 14.38
CA MET A 137 -1.69 4.83 14.51
C MET A 137 -1.20 4.87 15.96
N SER A 138 -1.50 3.80 16.71
CA SER A 138 -1.18 3.70 18.15
C SER A 138 0.15 3.02 18.43
N HIS A 139 0.67 2.25 17.47
CA HIS A 139 1.93 1.53 17.65
C HIS A 139 2.72 1.52 16.34
N ARG A 140 4.03 1.70 16.49
CA ARG A 140 5.02 1.55 15.44
C ARG A 140 6.28 0.95 16.04
N GLU A 141 6.76 -0.13 15.43
CA GLU A 141 7.95 -0.83 15.92
C GLU A 141 8.81 -1.30 14.74
N THR A 142 10.11 -1.15 14.89
CA THR A 142 11.08 -1.71 13.95
C THR A 142 11.35 -3.17 14.32
N ILE A 143 11.14 -4.05 13.35
CA ILE A 143 11.50 -5.47 13.46
C ILE A 143 12.90 -5.66 12.86
N ALA A 144 13.83 -6.13 13.69
CA ALA A 144 15.20 -6.38 13.26
C ALA A 144 15.24 -7.56 12.28
N THR A 145 15.64 -7.26 11.04
CA THR A 145 15.92 -8.27 10.01
C THR A 145 17.37 -8.10 9.55
N PRO A 146 18.07 -9.19 9.23
CA PRO A 146 19.50 -9.11 8.85
C PRO A 146 19.74 -8.46 7.49
N ARG A 147 18.68 -8.33 6.67
CA ARG A 147 18.76 -7.86 5.28
C ARG A 147 17.40 -7.35 4.81
N SER A 148 17.39 -6.66 3.69
CA SER A 148 16.17 -6.28 2.99
C SER A 148 15.58 -7.50 2.30
N THR A 149 14.52 -8.07 2.88
CA THR A 149 13.80 -9.22 2.33
C THR A 149 12.49 -8.73 1.72
N MET A 150 12.09 -9.30 0.58
CA MET A 150 10.76 -9.08 0.04
C MET A 150 9.71 -9.74 0.94
N ILE A 151 8.88 -8.94 1.59
CA ILE A 151 7.79 -9.39 2.45
C ILE A 151 6.48 -8.90 1.85
N HIS A 152 5.86 -9.74 1.02
CA HIS A 152 4.63 -9.36 0.31
C HIS A 152 3.41 -9.34 1.24
N ASP A 153 3.29 -10.35 2.10
CA ASP A 153 2.15 -10.56 2.99
C ASP A 153 2.62 -11.07 4.37
N PHE A 154 1.74 -11.05 5.35
CA PHE A 154 1.96 -11.53 6.71
C PHE A 154 0.66 -12.10 7.26
N GLN A 155 0.70 -12.70 8.45
CA GLN A 155 -0.48 -13.19 9.14
C GLN A 155 -0.53 -12.64 10.56
N ILE A 156 -1.74 -12.62 11.12
CA ILE A 156 -1.98 -12.33 12.53
C ILE A 156 -2.69 -13.49 13.21
N THR A 157 -2.40 -13.67 14.48
CA THR A 157 -3.15 -14.53 15.41
C THR A 157 -3.75 -13.63 16.50
N GLU A 158 -4.30 -14.23 17.55
CA GLU A 158 -4.78 -13.46 18.72
C GLU A 158 -3.66 -12.71 19.43
N THR A 159 -2.41 -13.19 19.34
CA THR A 159 -1.27 -12.70 20.13
C THR A 159 -0.08 -12.27 19.30
N ASP A 160 0.02 -12.72 18.04
CA ASP A 160 1.26 -12.58 17.27
C ASP A 160 1.00 -12.06 15.86
N ALA A 161 1.97 -11.31 15.35
CA ALA A 161 2.13 -11.02 13.92
C ALA A 161 3.26 -11.89 13.35
N ILE A 162 3.01 -12.63 12.27
CA ILE A 162 3.91 -13.62 11.71
C ILE A 162 4.42 -13.15 10.37
N PHE A 163 5.74 -12.99 10.23
CA PHE A 163 6.42 -12.61 9.02
C PHE A 163 7.30 -13.76 8.51
N TRP A 164 7.47 -13.85 7.19
CA TRP A 164 8.35 -14.84 6.57
C TRP A 164 9.62 -14.15 6.02
N ASP A 165 10.76 -14.41 6.64
CA ASP A 165 12.07 -14.01 6.11
C ASP A 165 12.50 -15.02 5.02
N LEU A 166 11.95 -14.87 3.83
CA LEU A 166 12.20 -15.73 2.67
C LEU A 166 13.50 -15.35 1.95
N PRO A 167 14.04 -16.23 1.08
CA PRO A 167 15.33 -16.00 0.43
C PRO A 167 15.33 -14.93 -0.67
N VAL A 168 14.18 -14.35 -1.02
CA VAL A 168 14.14 -13.25 -1.99
C VAL A 168 14.51 -11.95 -1.29
N VAL A 169 15.67 -11.44 -1.63
CA VAL A 169 16.22 -10.21 -1.06
C VAL A 169 16.33 -9.12 -2.12
N PHE A 170 16.24 -7.88 -1.68
CA PHE A 170 16.51 -6.74 -2.54
C PHE A 170 17.99 -6.41 -2.52
N ASP A 171 18.57 -6.29 -3.71
CA ASP A 171 19.89 -5.76 -3.94
C ASP A 171 19.75 -4.30 -4.35
N LEU A 172 20.19 -3.38 -3.47
CA LEU A 172 20.04 -1.96 -3.70
C LEU A 172 20.85 -1.48 -4.90
N ASP A 173 22.03 -2.04 -5.11
CA ASP A 173 22.90 -1.65 -6.22
C ASP A 173 22.29 -2.05 -7.56
N LEU A 174 21.73 -3.27 -7.63
CA LEU A 174 20.98 -3.72 -8.81
C LEU A 174 19.71 -2.89 -9.02
N ALA A 175 19.00 -2.53 -7.96
CA ALA A 175 17.79 -1.70 -8.05
C ALA A 175 18.13 -0.29 -8.59
N ILE A 176 19.20 0.32 -8.12
CA ILE A 176 19.67 1.63 -8.60
C ILE A 176 20.12 1.54 -10.07
N GLN A 177 20.83 0.48 -10.44
CA GLN A 177 21.23 0.25 -11.82
C GLN A 177 20.00 0.15 -12.74
N TYR A 178 18.98 -0.63 -12.36
CA TYR A 178 17.75 -0.78 -13.14
C TYR A 178 16.98 0.54 -13.30
N ILE A 179 16.97 1.39 -12.27
CA ILE A 179 16.28 2.69 -12.32
C ILE A 179 17.01 3.66 -13.26
N ASN A 180 18.33 3.60 -13.31
CA ASN A 180 19.15 4.51 -14.10
C ASN A 180 19.35 4.06 -15.56
N ASP A 181 19.23 2.76 -15.83
CA ASP A 181 19.41 2.16 -17.17
C ASP A 181 18.30 1.11 -17.41
N PRO A 182 17.06 1.55 -17.67
CA PRO A 182 15.88 0.71 -17.81
C PRO A 182 15.82 -0.03 -19.16
#